data_9f9a586def9f9280b2720a0b60f924ac
#
_entry.id   9f9a586def9f9280b2720a0b60f924ac
#
_cell.length_a   1.000
_cell.length_b   1.000
_cell.length_c   1.000
_cell.angle_alpha   90.00
_cell.angle_beta   90.00
_cell.angle_gamma   90.00
#
_symmetry.space_group_name_H-M   'P 1'
#
loop_
_entity.id
_entity.type
_entity.pdbx_description
1 polymer ?
#
loop_
_entity_poly.entity_id
_entity_poly.type
_entity_poly.pdbx_seq_one_letter_code
_entity_poly.pdbx_strand_id
1 'polypeptide(L)'
;MSIDQRYLMTCHSIINAVVPENPNYKDQVGTILYEYIQQIVGHKAPKVTGMLIDLPIEDIKLIMQDWSLLNTRVQQASELLDQQQMPQQ
;
A
#
# COMPACT_ATOMS: atom_id res chain seq x y z
N MET A 1 4.72 6.75 -20.09
CA MET A 1 3.65 6.28 -19.15
C MET A 1 3.89 6.91 -17.80
N SER A 2 2.86 7.53 -17.23
CA SER A 2 2.97 8.16 -15.92
C SER A 2 3.03 7.10 -14.82
N ILE A 3 3.45 7.51 -13.60
CA ILE A 3 3.57 6.58 -12.49
C ILE A 3 2.20 6.03 -12.09
N ASP A 4 1.16 6.87 -12.14
CA ASP A 4 -0.17 6.41 -11.77
C ASP A 4 -0.71 5.36 -12.75
N GLN A 5 -0.45 5.53 -14.04
CA GLN A 5 -0.84 4.54 -15.03
C GLN A 5 -0.09 3.22 -14.83
N ARG A 6 1.20 3.32 -14.55
CA ARG A 6 2.01 2.11 -14.30
C ARG A 6 1.51 1.38 -13.07
N TYR A 7 1.22 2.14 -12.01
CA TYR A 7 0.69 1.57 -10.77
C TYR A 7 -0.61 0.81 -11.04
N LEU A 8 -1.55 1.45 -11.74
CA LEU A 8 -2.84 0.84 -11.99
C LEU A 8 -2.71 -0.43 -12.83
N MET A 9 -1.85 -0.41 -13.84
CA MET A 9 -1.63 -1.59 -14.66
C MET A 9 -1.02 -2.74 -13.87
N THR A 10 -0.04 -2.43 -13.03
CA THR A 10 0.62 -3.45 -12.22
C THR A 10 -0.35 -4.05 -11.22
N CYS A 11 -1.14 -3.22 -10.55
CA CYS A 11 -2.13 -3.71 -9.59
C CYS A 11 -3.21 -4.53 -10.28
N HIS A 12 -3.65 -4.09 -11.45
CA HIS A 12 -4.69 -4.80 -12.17
C HIS A 12 -4.27 -6.23 -12.52
N SER A 13 -2.98 -6.44 -12.74
CA SER A 13 -2.47 -7.75 -13.11
C SER A 13 -2.66 -8.80 -12.02
N ILE A 14 -2.81 -8.39 -10.76
CA ILE A 14 -2.98 -9.33 -9.64
C ILE A 14 -4.26 -9.12 -8.85
N ILE A 15 -5.12 -8.19 -9.26
CA ILE A 15 -6.29 -7.85 -8.44
C ILE A 15 -7.21 -9.05 -8.23
N ASN A 16 -7.27 -9.96 -9.20
CA ASN A 16 -8.11 -11.15 -9.07
C ASN A 16 -7.55 -12.14 -8.05
N ALA A 17 -6.29 -12.01 -7.65
CA ALA A 17 -5.69 -12.85 -6.63
C ALA A 17 -5.94 -12.30 -5.21
N VAL A 18 -6.50 -11.10 -5.09
CA VAL A 18 -6.75 -10.47 -3.80
C VAL A 18 -8.12 -10.93 -3.29
N VAL A 19 -8.15 -12.16 -2.82
CA VAL A 19 -9.36 -12.82 -2.33
C VAL A 19 -9.02 -13.60 -1.07
N PRO A 20 -10.01 -13.86 -0.19
CA PRO A 20 -9.74 -14.59 1.05
C PRO A 20 -9.21 -16.00 0.82
N GLU A 21 -9.54 -16.60 -0.33
CA GLU A 21 -9.12 -17.97 -0.65
C GLU A 21 -7.63 -18.07 -1.00
N ASN A 22 -6.99 -16.95 -1.28
CA ASN A 22 -5.56 -16.94 -1.62
C ASN A 22 -4.75 -16.53 -0.39
N PRO A 23 -4.11 -17.47 0.31
CA PRO A 23 -3.36 -17.13 1.54
C PRO A 23 -2.14 -16.26 1.28
N ASN A 24 -1.70 -16.16 0.02
CA ASN A 24 -0.50 -15.40 -0.33
C ASN A 24 -0.81 -14.01 -0.86
N TYR A 25 -2.07 -13.56 -0.81
CA TYR A 25 -2.40 -12.27 -1.42
C TYR A 25 -1.65 -11.11 -0.77
N LYS A 26 -1.40 -11.18 0.54
CA LYS A 26 -0.68 -10.11 1.22
C LYS A 26 0.75 -9.97 0.71
N ASP A 27 1.42 -11.08 0.48
CA ASP A 27 2.78 -11.05 -0.06
C ASP A 27 2.79 -10.46 -1.47
N GLN A 28 1.84 -10.85 -2.29
CA GLN A 28 1.77 -10.36 -3.67
C GLN A 28 1.46 -8.88 -3.72
N VAL A 29 0.48 -8.44 -2.94
CA VAL A 29 0.12 -7.03 -2.86
C VAL A 29 1.26 -6.23 -2.25
N GLY A 30 1.84 -6.74 -1.18
CA GLY A 30 2.92 -6.05 -0.48
C GLY A 30 4.12 -5.79 -1.38
N THR A 31 4.49 -6.75 -2.20
CA THR A 31 5.62 -6.59 -3.12
C THR A 31 5.37 -5.44 -4.09
N ILE A 32 4.16 -5.35 -4.64
CA ILE A 32 3.83 -4.28 -5.58
C ILE A 32 3.73 -2.94 -4.86
N LEU A 33 2.97 -2.89 -3.77
CA LEU A 33 2.77 -1.62 -3.06
C LEU A 33 4.10 -1.06 -2.54
N TYR A 34 5.00 -1.93 -2.09
CA TYR A 34 6.27 -1.48 -1.53
C TYR A 34 7.05 -0.62 -2.53
N GLU A 35 7.10 -1.04 -3.80
CA GLU A 35 7.83 -0.29 -4.82
C GLU A 35 7.31 1.13 -4.96
N TYR A 36 5.99 1.30 -4.95
CA TYR A 36 5.38 2.62 -5.12
C TYR A 36 5.41 3.42 -3.84
N ILE A 37 5.18 2.77 -2.71
CA ILE A 37 5.22 3.45 -1.42
C ILE A 37 6.62 3.97 -1.12
N GLN A 38 7.66 3.22 -1.52
CA GLN A 38 9.03 3.66 -1.34
C GLN A 38 9.29 4.99 -2.05
N GLN A 39 8.66 5.20 -3.20
CA GLN A 39 8.82 6.45 -3.94
C GLN A 39 8.09 7.60 -3.28
N ILE A 40 7.12 7.32 -2.40
CA ILE A 40 6.34 8.35 -1.72
C ILE A 40 6.97 8.71 -0.37
N VAL A 41 7.35 7.72 0.42
CA VAL A 41 7.79 7.94 1.81
C VAL A 41 9.20 7.43 2.12
N GLY A 42 9.91 6.88 1.13
CA GLY A 42 11.29 6.46 1.29
C GLY A 42 11.47 5.36 2.32
N HIS A 43 12.31 5.61 3.33
CA HIS A 43 12.68 4.58 4.30
C HIS A 43 11.53 4.11 5.20
N LYS A 44 10.41 4.82 5.20
CA LYS A 44 9.22 4.39 5.94
C LYS A 44 8.41 3.32 5.22
N ALA A 45 8.76 3.04 3.96
CA ALA A 45 7.96 2.15 3.12
C ALA A 45 7.70 0.76 3.72
N PRO A 46 8.68 0.09 4.35
CA PRO A 46 8.39 -1.24 4.90
C PRO A 46 7.26 -1.23 5.92
N LYS A 47 7.28 -0.26 6.83
CA LYS A 47 6.25 -0.20 7.87
C LYS A 47 4.91 0.27 7.32
N VAL A 48 4.93 1.26 6.42
CA VAL A 48 3.70 1.75 5.81
C VAL A 48 3.05 0.65 4.98
N THR A 49 3.85 -0.08 4.20
CA THR A 49 3.32 -1.19 3.41
C THR A 49 2.67 -2.23 4.32
N GLY A 50 3.34 -2.58 5.43
CA GLY A 50 2.77 -3.54 6.39
C GLY A 50 1.43 -3.09 6.94
N MET A 51 1.28 -1.79 7.21
CA MET A 51 0.02 -1.26 7.71
C MET A 51 -1.09 -1.37 6.67
N LEU A 52 -0.76 -1.11 5.40
CA LEU A 52 -1.78 -1.11 4.36
C LEU A 52 -2.23 -2.51 3.97
N ILE A 53 -1.33 -3.50 3.97
CA ILE A 53 -1.74 -4.85 3.61
C ILE A 53 -2.56 -5.53 4.71
N ASP A 54 -2.62 -4.94 5.90
CA ASP A 54 -3.47 -5.44 6.97
C ASP A 54 -4.88 -4.88 6.91
N LEU A 55 -5.17 -3.98 5.98
CA LEU A 55 -6.52 -3.47 5.77
C LEU A 55 -7.45 -4.59 5.27
N PRO A 56 -8.76 -4.43 5.45
CA PRO A 56 -9.70 -5.37 4.85
C PRO A 56 -9.49 -5.46 3.33
N ILE A 57 -9.80 -6.63 2.77
CA ILE A 57 -9.59 -6.87 1.34
C ILE A 57 -10.29 -5.82 0.48
N GLU A 58 -11.51 -5.42 0.87
CA GLU A 58 -12.24 -4.40 0.10
C GLU A 58 -11.45 -3.11 0.02
N ASP A 59 -10.82 -2.70 1.12
CA ASP A 59 -10.03 -1.47 1.13
C ASP A 59 -8.75 -1.63 0.31
N ILE A 60 -8.12 -2.80 0.39
CA ILE A 60 -6.93 -3.08 -0.41
C ILE A 60 -7.28 -2.98 -1.91
N LYS A 61 -8.39 -3.56 -2.32
CA LYS A 61 -8.80 -3.49 -3.72
C LYS A 61 -9.08 -2.06 -4.16
N LEU A 62 -9.64 -1.24 -3.28
CA LEU A 62 -9.91 0.16 -3.62
C LEU A 62 -8.62 0.93 -3.86
N ILE A 63 -7.62 0.76 -2.98
CA ILE A 63 -6.36 1.48 -3.18
C ILE A 63 -5.58 0.96 -4.38
N MET A 64 -5.79 -0.29 -4.77
CA MET A 64 -5.16 -0.85 -5.96
C MET A 64 -5.76 -0.33 -7.26
N GLN A 65 -6.92 0.30 -7.19
CA GLN A 65 -7.60 0.83 -8.35
C GLN A 65 -7.58 2.35 -8.41
N ASP A 66 -6.94 3.01 -7.45
CA ASP A 66 -6.99 4.46 -7.35
C ASP A 66 -5.69 4.98 -6.77
N TRP A 67 -4.84 5.55 -7.63
CA TRP A 67 -3.54 6.07 -7.22
C TRP A 67 -3.67 7.18 -6.17
N SER A 68 -4.67 8.05 -6.31
CA SER A 68 -4.91 9.11 -5.34
C SER A 68 -5.26 8.55 -3.98
N LEU A 69 -6.08 7.51 -3.95
CA LEU A 69 -6.47 6.89 -2.69
C LEU A 69 -5.28 6.21 -2.03
N LEU A 70 -4.42 5.55 -2.83
CA LEU A 70 -3.19 4.98 -2.28
C LEU A 70 -2.36 6.07 -1.61
N ASN A 71 -2.16 7.20 -2.29
CA ASN A 71 -1.37 8.29 -1.74
C ASN A 71 -1.98 8.82 -0.44
N THR A 72 -3.30 8.98 -0.39
CA THR A 72 -3.97 9.44 0.82
C THR A 72 -3.73 8.48 1.99
N ARG A 73 -3.90 7.19 1.73
CA ARG A 73 -3.68 6.17 2.77
C ARG A 73 -2.25 6.11 3.23
N VAL A 74 -1.31 6.25 2.28
CA VAL A 74 0.12 6.26 2.62
C VAL A 74 0.45 7.45 3.51
N GLN A 75 -0.09 8.63 3.21
CA GLN A 75 0.15 9.80 4.03
C GLN A 75 -0.41 9.61 5.44
N GLN A 76 -1.62 9.07 5.55
CA GLN A 76 -2.23 8.82 6.85
C GLN A 76 -1.40 7.83 7.66
N ALA A 77 -0.96 6.75 7.04
CA ALA A 77 -0.14 5.75 7.72
C ALA A 77 1.20 6.33 8.14
N SER A 78 1.81 7.13 7.28
CA SER A 78 3.09 7.77 7.59
C SER A 78 2.97 8.70 8.79
N GLU A 79 1.87 9.48 8.86
CA GLU A 79 1.63 10.36 9.99
C GLU A 79 1.45 9.58 11.28
N LEU A 80 0.74 8.47 11.23
CA LEU A 80 0.56 7.62 12.40
C LEU A 80 1.90 7.07 12.88
N LEU A 81 2.77 6.65 11.97
CA LEU A 81 4.10 6.17 12.32
C LEU A 81 4.92 7.26 12.98
N ASP A 82 4.87 8.48 12.44
CA ASP A 82 5.60 9.60 13.03
C ASP A 82 5.14 9.88 14.46
N GLN A 83 3.85 9.80 14.71
CA GLN A 83 3.31 9.98 16.04
C GLN A 83 3.77 8.89 17.00
N GLN A 84 3.80 7.65 16.53
CA GLN A 84 4.23 6.53 17.36
C GLN A 84 5.71 6.56 17.66
N GLN A 85 6.51 7.14 16.76
CA GLN A 85 7.95 7.17 16.89
C GLN A 85 8.45 8.44 17.59
N MET A 86 7.55 9.37 17.91
CA MET A 86 7.97 10.57 18.62
C MET A 86 8.47 10.21 20.01
N PRO A 87 9.59 10.79 20.44
CA PRO A 87 10.10 10.51 21.78
C PRO A 87 9.10 10.94 22.84
N GLN A 88 8.95 10.10 23.85
CA GLN A 88 8.13 10.43 24.99
C GLN A 88 8.95 11.27 25.96
N GLN A 89 8.37 12.33 26.41
CA GLN A 89 9.05 13.22 27.34
C GLN A 89 8.60 13.00 28.76
#